data_f1f06d6772c2e831a6786a5e2d25d6a2
#
_entry.id   f1f06d6772c2e831a6786a5e2d25d6a2
#
_cell.length_a   1.000
_cell.length_b   1.000
_cell.length_c   1.000
_cell.angle_alpha   90.00
_cell.angle_beta   90.00
_cell.angle_gamma   90.00
#
_symmetry.space_group_name_H-M   'P 1'
#
loop_
_entity.id
_entity.type
_entity.pdbx_description
1 polymer ?
#
loop_
_entity_poly.entity_id
_entity_poly.type
_entity_poly.pdbx_seq_one_letter_code
_entity_poly.pdbx_strand_id
1 'polypeptide(L)'
;MGDAPETRLGRFYKEHIDLILKKDIEAILDQYTEDAVLISSFEKVPRIFRGREELREHFKGILGIKGLKVDIAFWGEVDDKLLMIVEAIELQTDEGTAKMRFADSWVLRDGKIAVHFAGMVQYPDGNIA
;
A
#
# COMPACT_ATOMS: atom_id res chain seq x y z
N MET A 1 7.09 -2.55 16.04
CA MET A 1 6.81 -1.77 14.81
C MET A 1 8.06 -1.05 14.40
N GLY A 2 8.29 -0.82 13.14
CA GLY A 2 9.52 -0.19 12.72
C GLY A 2 9.62 -0.03 11.22
N ASP A 3 10.87 0.10 10.79
CA ASP A 3 11.21 0.27 9.40
C ASP A 3 11.26 -1.05 8.64
N ALA A 4 11.21 -0.96 7.31
CA ALA A 4 11.43 -2.11 6.46
C ALA A 4 12.85 -2.67 6.65
N PRO A 5 13.02 -3.97 6.50
CA PRO A 5 14.35 -4.59 6.61
C PRO A 5 15.29 -4.14 5.48
N GLU A 6 16.61 -4.31 5.70
CA GLU A 6 17.62 -3.99 4.72
C GLU A 6 17.75 -5.09 3.66
N THR A 7 16.65 -5.39 3.01
CA THR A 7 16.58 -6.35 1.91
C THR A 7 16.19 -5.61 0.64
N ARG A 8 16.28 -6.29 -0.51
CA ARG A 8 15.85 -5.70 -1.78
C ARG A 8 14.39 -5.26 -1.74
N LEU A 9 13.50 -6.13 -1.23
CA LEU A 9 12.07 -5.77 -1.07
C LEU A 9 11.87 -4.69 -0.02
N GLY A 10 12.66 -4.69 1.06
CA GLY A 10 12.59 -3.64 2.07
C GLY A 10 12.92 -2.27 1.49
N ARG A 11 13.97 -2.18 0.67
CA ARG A 11 14.35 -0.93 0.01
C ARG A 11 13.30 -0.50 -1.02
N PHE A 12 12.75 -1.45 -1.77
CA PHE A 12 11.69 -1.20 -2.74
C PHE A 12 10.42 -0.66 -2.06
N TYR A 13 10.06 -1.24 -0.92
CA TYR A 13 8.93 -0.77 -0.11
C TYR A 13 9.15 0.65 0.42
N LYS A 14 10.35 0.95 0.93
CA LYS A 14 10.68 2.31 1.39
C LYS A 14 10.53 3.33 0.28
N GLU A 15 11.00 3.00 -0.92
CA GLU A 15 10.82 3.85 -2.09
C GLU A 15 9.34 4.07 -2.38
N HIS A 16 8.54 3.00 -2.33
CA HIS A 16 7.09 3.09 -2.55
C HIS A 16 6.43 4.08 -1.59
N ILE A 17 6.72 3.96 -0.29
CA ILE A 17 6.16 4.86 0.72
C ILE A 17 6.63 6.30 0.51
N ASP A 18 7.91 6.50 0.19
CA ASP A 18 8.44 7.84 -0.09
C ASP A 18 7.72 8.49 -1.28
N LEU A 19 7.44 7.72 -2.33
CA LEU A 19 6.73 8.21 -3.50
C LEU A 19 5.28 8.56 -3.17
N ILE A 20 4.63 7.77 -2.31
CA ILE A 20 3.28 8.08 -1.83
C ILE A 20 3.28 9.39 -1.05
N LEU A 21 4.22 9.58 -0.14
CA LEU A 21 4.32 10.79 0.67
C LEU A 21 4.64 12.02 -0.20
N LYS A 22 5.39 11.85 -1.28
CA LYS A 22 5.69 12.92 -2.24
C LYS A 22 4.58 13.14 -3.26
N LYS A 23 3.61 12.24 -3.29
CA LYS A 23 2.48 12.27 -4.24
C LYS A 23 2.92 12.18 -5.70
N ASP A 24 3.97 11.43 -5.96
CA ASP A 24 4.51 11.24 -7.31
C ASP A 24 3.86 10.02 -7.98
N ILE A 25 2.68 10.26 -8.57
CA ILE A 25 1.87 9.18 -9.15
C ILE A 25 2.63 8.43 -10.26
N GLU A 26 3.28 9.12 -11.18
CA GLU A 26 3.95 8.47 -12.31
C GLU A 26 5.09 7.57 -11.84
N ALA A 27 5.86 8.00 -10.85
CA ALA A 27 6.91 7.19 -10.27
C ALA A 27 6.35 5.98 -9.51
N ILE A 28 5.21 6.14 -8.82
CA ILE A 28 4.53 5.01 -8.19
C ILE A 28 4.12 3.98 -9.24
N LEU A 29 3.51 4.42 -10.34
CA LEU A 29 3.07 3.54 -11.42
C LEU A 29 4.23 2.80 -12.07
N ASP A 30 5.42 3.41 -12.12
CA ASP A 30 6.61 2.76 -12.64
C ASP A 30 7.10 1.60 -11.77
N GLN A 31 6.61 1.48 -10.54
CA GLN A 31 6.88 0.34 -9.67
C GLN A 31 6.00 -0.86 -9.97
N TYR A 32 5.00 -0.71 -10.84
CA TYR A 32 4.05 -1.73 -11.22
C TYR A 32 4.31 -2.20 -12.65
N THR A 33 3.96 -3.46 -12.94
CA THR A 33 3.98 -3.93 -14.32
C THR A 33 2.86 -3.26 -15.11
N GLU A 34 2.99 -3.25 -16.45
CA GLU A 34 1.98 -2.63 -17.33
C GLU A 34 0.59 -3.24 -17.15
N ASP A 35 0.55 -4.54 -16.90
CA ASP A 35 -0.69 -5.32 -16.75
C ASP A 35 -1.04 -5.58 -15.27
N ALA A 36 -0.47 -4.82 -14.36
CA ALA A 36 -0.67 -5.03 -12.93
C ALA A 36 -2.14 -4.99 -12.53
N VAL A 37 -2.47 -5.78 -11.51
CA VAL A 37 -3.81 -5.82 -10.94
C VAL A 37 -3.71 -5.42 -9.46
N LEU A 38 -4.53 -4.47 -9.06
CA LEU A 38 -4.65 -4.08 -7.67
C LEU A 38 -6.06 -4.39 -7.19
N ILE A 39 -6.14 -5.14 -6.10
CA ILE A 39 -7.42 -5.48 -5.46
C ILE A 39 -7.48 -4.70 -4.16
N SER A 40 -8.45 -3.79 -4.08
CA SER A 40 -8.64 -2.94 -2.90
C SER A 40 -9.86 -3.41 -2.12
N SER A 41 -9.66 -3.71 -0.85
CA SER A 41 -10.71 -4.14 0.06
C SER A 41 -10.82 -3.19 1.26
N PHE A 42 -10.66 -1.89 1.03
CA PHE A 42 -10.83 -0.87 2.06
C PHE A 42 -12.30 -0.54 2.33
N GLU A 43 -13.14 -0.77 1.34
CA GLU A 43 -14.58 -0.63 1.44
C GLU A 43 -15.23 -2.01 1.58
N LYS A 44 -16.52 -2.06 1.86
CA LYS A 44 -17.24 -3.31 2.04
C LYS A 44 -17.26 -4.19 0.79
N VAL A 45 -17.20 -3.56 -0.38
CA VAL A 45 -17.17 -4.27 -1.67
C VAL A 45 -15.77 -4.13 -2.24
N PRO A 46 -15.06 -5.24 -2.50
CA PRO A 46 -13.74 -5.17 -3.13
C PRO A 46 -13.82 -4.51 -4.50
N ARG A 47 -12.80 -3.70 -4.80
CA ARG A 47 -12.66 -3.05 -6.11
C ARG A 47 -11.39 -3.56 -6.76
N ILE A 48 -11.45 -3.76 -8.08
CA ILE A 48 -10.32 -4.25 -8.86
C ILE A 48 -9.91 -3.18 -9.86
N PHE A 49 -8.62 -2.86 -9.87
CA PHE A 49 -8.02 -1.90 -10.80
C PHE A 49 -7.01 -2.65 -11.67
N ARG A 50 -7.16 -2.55 -12.99
CA ARG A 50 -6.34 -3.29 -13.95
C ARG A 50 -5.60 -2.35 -14.86
N GLY A 51 -4.28 -2.50 -14.92
CA GLY A 51 -3.44 -1.72 -15.80
C GLY A 51 -3.17 -0.31 -15.31
N ARG A 52 -2.29 0.37 -16.02
CA ARG A 52 -1.73 1.66 -15.57
C ARG A 52 -2.79 2.74 -15.38
N GLU A 53 -3.76 2.84 -16.28
CA GLU A 53 -4.76 3.90 -16.18
C GLU A 53 -5.70 3.73 -15.00
N GLU A 54 -6.15 2.51 -14.73
CA GLU A 54 -7.02 2.24 -13.59
C GLU A 54 -6.25 2.39 -12.27
N LEU A 55 -4.98 1.97 -12.24
CA LEU A 55 -4.15 2.21 -11.06
C LEU A 55 -3.94 3.70 -10.82
N ARG A 56 -3.78 4.49 -11.87
CA ARG A 56 -3.67 5.95 -11.74
C ARG A 56 -4.88 6.52 -11.02
N GLU A 57 -6.08 6.10 -11.39
CA GLU A 57 -7.31 6.56 -10.74
C GLU A 57 -7.34 6.15 -9.26
N HIS A 58 -6.90 4.93 -8.94
CA HIS A 58 -6.81 4.48 -7.56
C HIS A 58 -5.89 5.38 -6.74
N PHE A 59 -4.68 5.65 -7.24
CA PHE A 59 -3.70 6.45 -6.50
C PHE A 59 -4.09 7.92 -6.40
N LYS A 60 -4.79 8.47 -7.38
CA LYS A 60 -5.34 9.83 -7.27
C LYS A 60 -6.26 9.96 -6.05
N GLY A 61 -7.06 8.93 -5.78
CA GLY A 61 -7.93 8.92 -4.60
C GLY A 61 -7.15 8.84 -3.30
N ILE A 62 -6.10 8.03 -3.25
CA ILE A 62 -5.28 7.85 -2.04
C ILE A 62 -4.45 9.09 -1.73
N LEU A 63 -3.89 9.75 -2.74
CA LEU A 63 -2.95 10.85 -2.52
C LEU A 63 -3.62 12.16 -2.05
N GLY A 64 -4.95 12.17 -1.94
CA GLY A 64 -5.67 13.25 -1.28
C GLY A 64 -5.63 13.19 0.24
N ILE A 65 -5.13 12.09 0.81
CA ILE A 65 -5.08 11.87 2.25
C ILE A 65 -4.01 12.76 2.87
N LYS A 66 -4.32 13.38 4.02
CA LYS A 66 -3.41 14.29 4.72
C LYS A 66 -2.83 13.65 5.97
N GLY A 67 -1.60 14.04 6.32
CA GLY A 67 -0.95 13.64 7.56
C GLY A 67 -0.68 12.16 7.67
N LEU A 68 -0.45 11.50 6.53
CA LEU A 68 -0.21 10.06 6.49
C LEU A 68 1.09 9.69 7.21
N LYS A 69 0.99 8.78 8.18
CA LYS A 69 2.14 8.13 8.80
C LYS A 69 1.97 6.64 8.66
N VAL A 70 3.04 5.96 8.28
CA VAL A 70 3.04 4.51 8.04
C VAL A 70 4.15 3.88 8.87
N ASP A 71 3.77 2.88 9.68
CA ASP A 71 4.71 2.03 10.39
C ASP A 71 4.43 0.58 10.01
N ILE A 72 5.46 -0.25 10.02
CA ILE A 72 5.32 -1.67 9.75
C ILE A 72 5.03 -2.41 11.05
N ALA A 73 3.88 -3.06 11.13
CA ALA A 73 3.52 -3.91 12.26
C ALA A 73 4.04 -5.34 12.07
N PHE A 74 3.93 -5.89 10.85
CA PHE A 74 4.41 -7.22 10.50
C PHE A 74 5.00 -7.20 9.11
N TRP A 75 6.06 -8.00 8.89
CA TRP A 75 6.76 -8.10 7.62
C TRP A 75 7.08 -9.55 7.31
N GLY A 76 6.76 -9.99 6.09
CA GLY A 76 7.13 -11.29 5.57
C GLY A 76 7.48 -11.18 4.10
N GLU A 77 8.57 -11.82 3.68
CA GLU A 77 8.95 -11.84 2.27
C GLU A 77 9.53 -13.19 1.88
N VAL A 78 9.37 -13.54 0.61
CA VAL A 78 9.88 -14.81 0.04
C VAL A 78 10.54 -14.52 -1.30
N ASP A 79 11.83 -14.77 -1.38
CA ASP A 79 12.63 -14.79 -2.63
C ASP A 79 12.49 -13.54 -3.51
N ASP A 80 12.36 -12.36 -2.93
CA ASP A 80 12.15 -11.11 -3.66
C ASP A 80 10.92 -11.14 -4.59
N LYS A 81 10.03 -12.11 -4.42
CA LYS A 81 8.86 -12.32 -5.28
C LYS A 81 7.54 -12.09 -4.57
N LEU A 82 7.51 -12.30 -3.27
CA LEU A 82 6.31 -12.16 -2.46
C LEU A 82 6.60 -11.28 -1.27
N LEU A 83 5.70 -10.33 -1.02
CA LEU A 83 5.75 -9.49 0.16
C LEU A 83 4.37 -9.51 0.82
N MET A 84 4.35 -9.73 2.13
CA MET A 84 3.15 -9.59 2.93
C MET A 84 3.47 -8.72 4.13
N ILE A 85 2.71 -7.63 4.28
CA ILE A 85 2.93 -6.70 5.37
C ILE A 85 1.61 -6.31 6.03
N VAL A 86 1.70 -5.97 7.30
CA VAL A 86 0.62 -5.26 7.99
C VAL A 86 1.18 -3.91 8.38
N GLU A 87 0.51 -2.87 7.95
CA GLU A 87 0.90 -1.49 8.19
C GLU A 87 0.01 -0.86 9.25
N ALA A 88 0.62 -0.19 10.22
CA ALA A 88 -0.09 0.67 11.16
C ALA A 88 -0.12 2.07 10.56
N ILE A 89 -1.30 2.59 10.34
CA ILE A 89 -1.52 3.84 9.61
C ILE A 89 -2.15 4.87 10.51
N GLU A 90 -1.67 6.10 10.42
CA GLU A 90 -2.32 7.26 11.00
C GLU A 90 -2.64 8.26 9.90
N LEU A 91 -3.82 8.84 9.95
CA LEU A 91 -4.27 9.91 9.06
C LEU A 91 -4.83 11.07 9.88
N GLN A 92 -4.80 12.25 9.29
CA GLN A 92 -5.50 13.41 9.86
C GLN A 92 -6.88 13.53 9.21
N THR A 93 -7.89 13.65 10.05
CA THR A 93 -9.29 13.88 9.64
C THR A 93 -9.81 15.14 10.32
N ASP A 94 -11.00 15.59 9.92
CA ASP A 94 -11.63 16.74 10.56
C ASP A 94 -11.97 16.48 12.04
N GLU A 95 -12.06 15.22 12.43
CA GLU A 95 -12.36 14.79 13.80
C GLU A 95 -11.10 14.46 14.61
N GLY A 96 -9.91 14.69 14.06
CA GLY A 96 -8.63 14.39 14.70
C GLY A 96 -7.86 13.30 13.99
N THR A 97 -6.99 12.58 14.73
CA THR A 97 -6.17 11.52 14.18
C THR A 97 -6.94 10.20 14.14
N ALA A 98 -7.02 9.59 12.96
CA ALA A 98 -7.56 8.25 12.78
C ALA A 98 -6.41 7.25 12.71
N LYS A 99 -6.54 6.13 13.43
CA LYS A 99 -5.55 5.05 13.45
C LYS A 99 -6.20 3.77 12.94
N MET A 100 -5.50 3.08 12.05
CA MET A 100 -6.02 1.86 11.45
C MET A 100 -4.88 0.94 11.03
N ARG A 101 -5.22 -0.27 10.62
CA ARG A 101 -4.23 -1.22 10.10
C ARG A 101 -4.67 -1.73 8.75
N PHE A 102 -3.71 -1.74 7.82
CA PHE A 102 -3.88 -2.29 6.48
C PHE A 102 -3.02 -3.54 6.33
N ALA A 103 -3.52 -4.49 5.55
CA ALA A 103 -2.71 -5.60 5.07
C ALA A 103 -2.44 -5.39 3.59
N ASP A 104 -1.18 -5.50 3.20
CA ASP A 104 -0.78 -5.43 1.80
C ASP A 104 -0.03 -6.71 1.43
N SER A 105 -0.33 -7.22 0.25
CA SER A 105 0.39 -8.36 -0.31
C SER A 105 0.77 -8.03 -1.75
N TRP A 106 2.04 -8.22 -2.08
CA TRP A 106 2.57 -7.96 -3.41
C TRP A 106 3.12 -9.24 -4.01
N VAL A 107 2.78 -9.51 -5.26
CA VAL A 107 3.47 -10.49 -6.09
C VAL A 107 4.29 -9.72 -7.10
N LEU A 108 5.60 -9.94 -7.12
CA LEU A 108 6.50 -9.25 -8.02
C LEU A 108 6.87 -10.11 -9.22
N ARG A 109 7.04 -9.43 -10.37
CA ARG A 109 7.52 -10.04 -11.60
C ARG A 109 8.54 -9.10 -12.20
N ASP A 110 9.76 -9.60 -12.43
CA ASP A 110 10.87 -8.81 -12.96
C ASP A 110 11.15 -7.53 -12.16
N GLY A 111 11.04 -7.63 -10.83
CA GLY A 111 11.33 -6.51 -9.92
C GLY A 111 10.23 -5.48 -9.80
N LYS A 112 9.06 -5.72 -10.40
CA LYS A 112 7.91 -4.81 -10.31
C LYS A 112 6.68 -5.51 -9.76
N ILE A 113 5.77 -4.75 -9.20
CA ILE A 113 4.54 -5.29 -8.62
C ILE A 113 3.59 -5.71 -9.75
N ALA A 114 3.26 -7.00 -9.81
CA ALA A 114 2.30 -7.54 -10.78
C ALA A 114 0.90 -7.68 -10.19
N VAL A 115 0.83 -8.05 -8.91
CA VAL A 115 -0.44 -8.15 -8.18
C VAL A 115 -0.27 -7.47 -6.84
N HIS A 116 -1.20 -6.62 -6.48
CA HIS A 116 -1.23 -5.94 -5.20
C HIS A 116 -2.60 -6.13 -4.57
N PHE A 117 -2.64 -6.78 -3.42
CA PHE A 117 -3.86 -6.84 -2.60
C PHE A 117 -3.69 -5.91 -1.42
N ALA A 118 -4.67 -5.02 -1.20
CA ALA A 118 -4.67 -4.09 -0.08
C ALA A 118 -6.03 -4.12 0.61
N GLY A 119 -6.03 -4.24 1.93
CA GLY A 119 -7.28 -4.30 2.66
C GLY A 119 -7.17 -3.84 4.10
N MET A 120 -8.32 -3.63 4.71
CA MET A 120 -8.43 -3.30 6.13
C MET A 120 -8.25 -4.54 6.98
N VAL A 121 -7.43 -4.42 8.02
CA VAL A 121 -7.32 -5.41 9.09
C VAL A 121 -8.03 -4.88 10.33
N GLN A 122 -7.86 -3.57 10.60
CA GLN A 122 -8.50 -2.92 11.72
C GLN A 122 -8.98 -1.53 11.30
N TYR A 123 -10.27 -1.26 11.51
CA TYR A 123 -10.89 0.01 11.19
C TYR A 123 -10.54 1.08 12.24
N PRO A 124 -10.73 2.38 11.91
CA PRO A 124 -10.41 3.48 12.83
C PRO A 124 -11.15 3.43 14.16
N ASP A 125 -12.33 2.79 14.23
CA ASP A 125 -13.10 2.62 15.44
C ASP A 125 -12.62 1.47 16.32
N GLY A 126 -11.56 0.76 15.90
CA GLY A 126 -11.01 -0.39 16.59
C GLY A 126 -11.63 -1.73 16.19
N ASN A 127 -12.66 -1.74 15.37
CA ASN A 127 -13.27 -2.98 14.89
C ASN A 127 -12.32 -3.72 13.92
N ILE A 128 -12.34 -5.03 14.01
CA ILE A 128 -11.54 -5.90 13.14
C ILE A 128 -12.34 -6.21 11.89
N ALA A 129 -11.63 -6.15 10.76
CA ALA A 129 -12.24 -6.45 9.47
C ALA A 129 -12.52 -7.96 9.31
#